data_483054ccce94fb7fe1047f901f16ec28
#
_entry.id   483054ccce94fb7fe1047f901f16ec28
#
_cell.length_a   1.000
_cell.length_b   1.000
_cell.length_c   1.000
_cell.angle_alpha   90.00
_cell.angle_beta   90.00
_cell.angle_gamma   90.00
#
_symmetry.space_group_name_H-M   'P 1'
#
loop_
_entity.id
_entity.type
_entity.pdbx_description
1 polymer ?
#
loop_
_entity_poly.entity_id
_entity_poly.type
_entity_poly.pdbx_seq_one_letter_code
_entity_poly.pdbx_strand_id
1 'polypeptide(L)'
;MSSFSKKMVKNVFNDEVFNLVFVYSSFQLSANVYSQIAKVSLEVKNASLEQVIQLLEKESGYIFLYEDAQIEQVQDLELNFKDEDLKVVLDECLQNSGLTYKLMNHTIVISRKNINDQVRMTPTKLLLQGIVKDADGHVLQVLPWY
;
A
#
# COMPACT_ATOMS: atom_id res chain seq x y z
N MET A 1 9.12 -61.99 26.97
CA MET A 1 8.40 -60.77 27.26
C MET A 1 8.95 -59.65 26.46
N SER A 2 8.13 -59.10 25.73
CA SER A 2 7.96 -57.84 25.04
C SER A 2 8.81 -57.58 23.79
N SER A 3 8.36 -58.18 22.70
CA SER A 3 8.67 -57.79 21.33
C SER A 3 7.49 -57.02 20.69
N PHE A 4 6.76 -56.20 21.48
CA PHE A 4 5.48 -55.62 21.03
C PHE A 4 5.54 -54.11 20.73
N SER A 5 6.70 -53.45 20.93
CA SER A 5 6.74 -51.98 20.87
C SER A 5 7.37 -51.36 19.62
N LYS A 6 8.05 -52.10 18.76
CA LYS A 6 8.75 -51.53 17.62
C LYS A 6 8.02 -51.59 16.27
N LYS A 7 6.89 -52.29 16.21
CA LYS A 7 6.16 -52.47 14.95
C LYS A 7 5.00 -51.48 14.77
N MET A 8 4.57 -50.82 15.85
CA MET A 8 3.41 -49.93 15.83
C MET A 8 3.75 -48.48 15.44
N VAL A 9 5.02 -48.08 15.54
CA VAL A 9 5.42 -46.71 15.21
C VAL A 9 5.76 -46.52 13.73
N LYS A 10 6.00 -47.60 12.99
CA LYS A 10 6.35 -47.54 11.56
C LYS A 10 5.15 -47.38 10.60
N ASN A 11 3.94 -47.59 11.04
CA ASN A 11 2.76 -47.56 10.15
C ASN A 11 1.86 -46.33 10.33
N VAL A 12 2.25 -45.38 11.16
CA VAL A 12 1.49 -44.09 11.33
C VAL A 12 2.02 -42.99 10.42
N PHE A 13 3.21 -43.18 9.85
CA PHE A 13 3.70 -42.31 8.76
C PHE A 13 3.41 -42.98 7.41
N ASN A 14 2.13 -43.17 7.13
CA ASN A 14 1.71 -43.49 5.78
C ASN A 14 1.88 -42.27 4.91
N ASP A 15 2.28 -42.51 3.66
CA ASP A 15 2.50 -41.48 2.64
C ASP A 15 1.32 -40.50 2.50
N GLU A 16 0.12 -40.94 2.89
CA GLU A 16 -1.10 -40.09 2.91
C GLU A 16 -1.06 -39.01 3.98
N VAL A 17 -0.53 -39.29 5.17
CA VAL A 17 -0.39 -38.26 6.23
C VAL A 17 0.70 -37.28 5.87
N PHE A 18 1.77 -37.72 5.23
CA PHE A 18 2.85 -36.88 4.75
C PHE A 18 2.35 -35.94 3.62
N ASN A 19 1.56 -36.47 2.68
CA ASN A 19 0.92 -35.69 1.64
C ASN A 19 -0.09 -34.69 2.21
N LEU A 20 -0.88 -35.10 3.20
CA LEU A 20 -1.86 -34.20 3.83
C LEU A 20 -1.17 -33.04 4.57
N VAL A 21 -0.10 -33.31 5.31
CA VAL A 21 0.70 -32.29 6.00
C VAL A 21 1.41 -31.38 5.00
N PHE A 22 1.90 -31.93 3.89
CA PHE A 22 2.56 -31.15 2.83
C PHE A 22 1.58 -30.23 2.10
N VAL A 23 0.37 -30.71 1.81
CA VAL A 23 -0.71 -29.92 1.22
C VAL A 23 -1.18 -28.83 2.19
N TYR A 24 -1.31 -29.14 3.49
CA TYR A 24 -1.69 -28.14 4.51
C TYR A 24 -0.60 -27.07 4.71
N SER A 25 0.67 -27.46 4.63
CA SER A 25 1.81 -26.54 4.73
C SER A 25 1.90 -25.60 3.52
N SER A 26 1.45 -26.04 2.34
CA SER A 26 1.46 -25.21 1.12
C SER A 26 0.38 -24.13 1.12
N PHE A 27 -0.67 -24.26 1.94
CA PHE A 27 -1.74 -23.26 2.04
C PHE A 27 -1.43 -22.08 2.98
N GLN A 28 -0.34 -22.14 3.73
CA GLN A 28 0.03 -21.09 4.70
C GLN A 28 0.84 -19.93 4.11
N LEU A 29 1.19 -19.98 2.83
CA LEU A 29 2.09 -19.00 2.19
C LEU A 29 1.39 -17.78 1.56
N SER A 30 0.08 -17.63 1.74
CA SER A 30 -0.67 -16.59 1.01
C SER A 30 -1.09 -15.36 1.82
N ALA A 31 -0.64 -15.19 3.07
CA ALA A 31 -1.21 -14.16 3.95
C ALA A 31 -0.39 -12.87 4.08
N ASN A 32 0.76 -12.71 3.44
CA ASN A 32 1.63 -11.55 3.65
C ASN A 32 1.99 -10.75 2.39
N VAL A 33 1.22 -10.83 1.32
CA VAL A 33 1.52 -10.09 0.08
C VAL A 33 1.16 -8.59 0.15
N TYR A 34 0.46 -8.14 1.18
CA TYR A 34 -0.07 -6.76 1.25
C TYR A 34 0.77 -5.75 2.05
N SER A 35 1.94 -6.11 2.55
CA SER A 35 2.70 -5.19 3.41
C SER A 35 4.19 -5.03 3.09
N GLN A 36 4.69 -5.61 2.04
CA GLN A 36 6.09 -5.34 1.67
C GLN A 36 6.13 -4.19 0.65
N ILE A 37 6.10 -2.98 1.17
CA ILE A 37 6.58 -1.80 0.45
C ILE A 37 8.05 -2.10 0.12
N ALA A 38 8.44 -1.84 -1.13
CA ALA A 38 9.80 -2.12 -1.59
C ALA A 38 10.85 -1.53 -0.62
N LYS A 39 11.90 -2.29 -0.38
CA LYS A 39 13.06 -1.79 0.34
C LYS A 39 14.01 -1.15 -0.65
N VAL A 40 14.61 -0.05 -0.24
CA VAL A 40 15.51 0.73 -1.08
C VAL A 40 16.80 1.07 -0.34
N SER A 41 17.87 1.21 -1.10
CA SER A 41 19.15 1.70 -0.59
C SER A 41 19.53 2.94 -1.37
N LEU A 42 19.75 4.03 -0.67
CA LEU A 42 19.99 5.34 -1.28
C LEU A 42 21.05 6.09 -0.50
N GLU A 43 22.10 6.53 -1.19
CA GLU A 43 23.11 7.44 -0.65
C GLU A 43 23.23 8.63 -1.60
N VAL A 44 22.83 9.81 -1.16
CA VAL A 44 22.92 11.05 -1.91
C VAL A 44 23.38 12.20 -1.02
N LYS A 45 24.10 13.15 -1.63
CA LYS A 45 24.56 14.40 -1.00
C LYS A 45 24.26 15.56 -1.94
N ASN A 46 23.67 16.61 -1.40
CA ASN A 46 23.29 17.80 -2.15
C ASN A 46 22.46 17.48 -3.40
N ALA A 47 21.50 16.56 -3.27
CA ALA A 47 20.65 16.15 -4.35
C ALA A 47 19.33 16.95 -4.38
N SER A 48 18.78 17.14 -5.57
CA SER A 48 17.40 17.63 -5.71
C SER A 48 16.40 16.51 -5.44
N LEU A 49 15.18 16.87 -5.05
CA LEU A 49 14.11 15.88 -4.86
C LEU A 49 13.84 15.08 -6.15
N GLU A 50 13.94 15.74 -7.32
CA GLU A 50 13.80 15.08 -8.61
C GLU A 50 14.83 13.95 -8.80
N GLN A 51 16.10 14.22 -8.48
CA GLN A 51 17.15 13.19 -8.55
C GLN A 51 16.90 12.04 -7.60
N VAL A 52 16.43 12.33 -6.39
CA VAL A 52 16.06 11.32 -5.40
C VAL A 52 14.90 10.47 -5.92
N ILE A 53 13.86 11.09 -6.48
CA ILE A 53 12.72 10.38 -7.06
C ILE A 53 13.15 9.42 -8.17
N GLN A 54 14.01 9.88 -9.10
CA GLN A 54 14.52 9.05 -10.21
C GLN A 54 15.28 7.82 -9.69
N LEU A 55 16.05 7.97 -8.61
CA LEU A 55 16.74 6.86 -7.98
C LEU A 55 15.76 5.90 -7.30
N LEU A 56 14.76 6.44 -6.60
CA LEU A 56 13.72 5.63 -5.95
C LEU A 56 12.86 4.87 -6.96
N GLU A 57 12.53 5.44 -8.12
CA GLU A 57 11.85 4.75 -9.21
C GLU A 57 12.64 3.54 -9.68
N LYS A 58 13.93 3.73 -9.90
CA LYS A 58 14.82 2.67 -10.38
C LYS A 58 15.00 1.54 -9.36
N GLU A 59 15.13 1.88 -8.08
CA GLU A 59 15.37 0.89 -7.01
C GLU A 59 14.09 0.16 -6.61
N SER A 60 12.97 0.89 -6.50
CA SER A 60 11.71 0.34 -5.99
C SER A 60 10.82 -0.24 -7.08
N GLY A 61 10.98 0.19 -8.34
CA GLY A 61 10.09 -0.14 -9.45
C GLY A 61 8.72 0.56 -9.39
N TYR A 62 8.46 1.43 -8.42
CA TYR A 62 7.26 2.26 -8.36
C TYR A 62 7.33 3.38 -9.38
N ILE A 63 6.17 3.80 -9.89
CA ILE A 63 6.03 4.97 -10.76
C ILE A 63 5.69 6.17 -9.89
N PHE A 64 6.38 7.29 -10.09
CA PHE A 64 6.12 8.53 -9.38
C PHE A 64 5.40 9.52 -10.30
N LEU A 65 4.33 10.13 -9.78
CA LEU A 65 3.60 11.20 -10.43
C LEU A 65 3.71 12.46 -9.57
N TYR A 66 4.19 13.53 -10.14
CA TYR A 66 4.37 14.81 -9.47
C TYR A 66 4.24 15.96 -10.46
N GLU A 67 4.12 17.15 -9.96
CA GLU A 67 4.16 18.39 -10.73
C GLU A 67 5.54 19.02 -10.55
N ASP A 68 6.25 19.29 -11.63
CA ASP A 68 7.64 19.77 -11.61
C ASP A 68 7.82 21.00 -10.72
N ALA A 69 6.92 21.99 -10.86
CA ALA A 69 6.95 23.22 -10.06
C ALA A 69 6.85 22.99 -8.53
N GLN A 70 6.37 21.83 -8.10
CA GLN A 70 6.26 21.50 -6.68
C GLN A 70 7.55 20.92 -6.12
N ILE A 71 8.26 20.09 -6.90
CA ILE A 71 9.47 19.40 -6.47
C ILE A 71 10.75 20.22 -6.66
N GLU A 72 10.77 21.16 -7.62
CA GLU A 72 11.92 22.03 -7.90
C GLU A 72 12.40 22.84 -6.68
N GLN A 73 11.50 23.09 -5.74
CA GLN A 73 11.81 23.88 -4.53
C GLN A 73 12.58 23.10 -3.47
N VAL A 74 12.65 21.76 -3.59
CA VAL A 74 13.29 20.89 -2.63
C VAL A 74 14.66 20.48 -3.14
N GLN A 75 15.68 21.13 -2.59
CA GLN A 75 17.09 21.00 -2.97
C GLN A 75 17.92 20.60 -1.74
N ASP A 76 19.18 20.29 -1.99
CA ASP A 76 20.19 20.04 -0.95
C ASP A 76 19.84 18.89 0.00
N LEU A 77 19.19 17.83 -0.54
CA LEU A 77 18.89 16.62 0.23
C LEU A 77 20.16 15.83 0.49
N GLU A 78 20.37 15.46 1.76
CA GLU A 78 21.43 14.60 2.20
C GLU A 78 20.80 13.36 2.86
N LEU A 79 20.87 12.21 2.19
CA LEU A 79 20.19 10.99 2.59
C LEU A 79 21.15 9.82 2.52
N ASN A 80 21.07 8.94 3.52
CA ASN A 80 21.85 7.71 3.56
C ASN A 80 20.98 6.59 4.18
N PHE A 81 20.37 5.79 3.31
CA PHE A 81 19.53 4.65 3.70
C PHE A 81 20.08 3.35 3.15
N LYS A 82 20.00 2.30 3.93
CA LYS A 82 20.40 0.96 3.54
C LYS A 82 19.33 -0.05 3.90
N ASP A 83 18.77 -0.70 2.88
CA ASP A 83 17.71 -1.70 3.04
C ASP A 83 16.52 -1.20 3.87
N GLU A 84 16.13 0.07 3.63
CA GLU A 84 15.06 0.75 4.37
C GLU A 84 13.75 0.72 3.60
N ASP A 85 12.62 0.78 4.30
CA ASP A 85 11.30 0.82 3.67
C ASP A 85 11.13 2.12 2.86
N LEU A 86 10.68 2.01 1.62
CA LEU A 86 10.43 3.13 0.72
C LEU A 86 9.57 4.23 1.38
N LYS A 87 8.63 3.84 2.24
CA LYS A 87 7.79 4.77 2.98
C LYS A 87 8.59 5.64 3.94
N VAL A 88 9.52 5.06 4.69
CA VAL A 88 10.39 5.79 5.63
C VAL A 88 11.25 6.78 4.87
N VAL A 89 11.82 6.34 3.72
CA VAL A 89 12.64 7.20 2.87
C VAL A 89 11.83 8.38 2.32
N LEU A 90 10.59 8.12 1.87
CA LEU A 90 9.70 9.19 1.39
C LEU A 90 9.28 10.16 2.49
N ASP A 91 8.98 9.65 3.68
CA ASP A 91 8.62 10.49 4.82
C ASP A 91 9.77 11.46 5.17
N GLU A 92 11.01 10.98 5.14
CA GLU A 92 12.20 11.82 5.37
C GLU A 92 12.47 12.81 4.24
N CYS A 93 12.40 12.38 2.96
CA CYS A 93 12.59 13.23 1.80
C CYS A 93 11.59 14.39 1.75
N LEU A 94 10.35 14.14 2.14
CA LEU A 94 9.26 15.11 2.08
C LEU A 94 9.07 15.87 3.40
N GLN A 95 9.81 15.51 4.43
CA GLN A 95 9.80 16.25 5.69
C GLN A 95 10.16 17.72 5.46
N ASN A 96 9.40 18.63 5.99
CA ASN A 96 9.60 20.08 5.87
C ASN A 96 9.46 20.67 4.44
N SER A 97 9.14 19.87 3.43
CA SER A 97 8.94 20.36 2.06
C SER A 97 7.54 20.95 1.80
N GLY A 98 6.59 20.72 2.71
CA GLY A 98 5.19 21.06 2.48
C GLY A 98 4.50 20.13 1.47
N LEU A 99 5.18 19.03 1.09
CA LEU A 99 4.64 18.00 0.22
C LEU A 99 4.15 16.79 1.04
N THR A 100 3.31 16.00 0.41
CA THR A 100 2.83 14.72 0.90
C THR A 100 2.74 13.74 -0.25
N TYR A 101 2.62 12.45 0.05
CA TYR A 101 2.43 11.45 -0.99
C TYR A 101 1.24 10.55 -0.69
N LYS A 102 0.72 9.92 -1.74
CA LYS A 102 -0.32 8.91 -1.67
C LYS A 102 0.11 7.71 -2.52
N LEU A 103 0.08 6.53 -1.91
CA LEU A 103 0.34 5.27 -2.60
C LEU A 103 -0.97 4.75 -3.21
N MET A 104 -0.95 4.49 -4.51
CA MET A 104 -2.08 3.96 -5.28
C MET A 104 -1.58 2.79 -6.11
N ASN A 105 -1.80 1.55 -5.64
CA ASN A 105 -1.27 0.34 -6.27
C ASN A 105 0.26 0.41 -6.42
N HIS A 106 0.76 0.58 -7.65
CA HIS A 106 2.19 0.66 -7.98
C HIS A 106 2.64 2.08 -8.33
N THR A 107 1.83 3.08 -7.98
CA THR A 107 2.06 4.49 -8.28
C THR A 107 2.07 5.31 -7.00
N ILE A 108 3.04 6.19 -6.88
CA ILE A 108 3.18 7.15 -5.79
C ILE A 108 2.89 8.54 -6.37
N VAL A 109 1.85 9.18 -5.85
CA VAL A 109 1.47 10.54 -6.26
C VAL A 109 1.95 11.52 -5.20
N ILE A 110 2.85 12.44 -5.58
CA ILE A 110 3.34 13.52 -4.72
C ILE A 110 2.50 14.77 -4.97
N SER A 111 2.06 15.43 -3.92
CA SER A 111 1.26 16.66 -3.99
C SER A 111 1.52 17.56 -2.81
N ARG A 112 1.08 18.83 -2.90
CA ARG A 112 1.15 19.74 -1.76
C ARG A 112 0.26 19.27 -0.62
N LYS A 113 0.77 19.40 0.60
CA LYS A 113 0.02 19.12 1.82
C LYS A 113 -1.08 20.16 1.99
N ASN A 114 -2.32 19.80 1.66
CA ASN A 114 -3.46 20.65 1.90
C ASN A 114 -3.81 20.63 3.39
N ILE A 115 -3.72 21.78 4.05
CA ILE A 115 -4.10 21.92 5.47
C ILE A 115 -5.58 21.59 5.68
N ASN A 116 -6.39 21.67 4.61
CA ASN A 116 -7.82 21.33 4.64
C ASN A 116 -8.12 19.82 4.59
N ASP A 117 -7.16 18.97 4.23
CA ASP A 117 -7.40 17.52 4.19
C ASP A 117 -7.41 16.88 5.60
N GLN A 118 -6.89 17.56 6.60
CA GLN A 118 -7.02 17.10 8.00
C GLN A 118 -8.44 17.27 8.58
N VAL A 119 -9.29 18.05 7.93
CA VAL A 119 -10.66 18.31 8.41
C VAL A 119 -11.71 17.43 7.68
N ARG A 120 -11.33 16.73 6.62
CA ARG A 120 -12.26 15.92 5.80
C ARG A 120 -12.14 14.42 6.00
N MET A 121 -11.96 13.96 7.23
CA MET A 121 -12.27 12.56 7.60
C MET A 121 -13.72 12.38 8.09
N THR A 122 -14.58 13.33 7.83
CA THR A 122 -16.02 13.08 7.90
C THR A 122 -16.47 12.55 6.54
N PRO A 123 -17.12 11.39 6.47
CA PRO A 123 -17.72 10.94 5.22
C PRO A 123 -18.74 12.01 4.80
N THR A 124 -18.40 12.76 3.77
CA THR A 124 -19.35 13.71 3.18
C THR A 124 -20.48 12.87 2.62
N LYS A 125 -21.59 12.81 3.35
CA LYS A 125 -22.85 12.23 2.89
C LYS A 125 -23.26 13.04 1.66
N LEU A 126 -22.96 12.52 0.47
CA LEU A 126 -23.45 13.07 -0.78
C LEU A 126 -24.97 12.90 -0.77
N LEU A 127 -25.70 13.97 -0.46
CA LEU A 127 -27.13 14.05 -0.67
C LEU A 127 -27.36 14.23 -2.18
N LEU A 128 -27.56 13.11 -2.86
CA LEU A 128 -28.09 13.12 -4.23
C LEU A 128 -29.57 13.47 -4.13
N GLN A 129 -29.92 14.71 -4.42
CA GLN A 129 -31.30 15.17 -4.51
C GLN A 129 -31.68 15.17 -5.98
N GLY A 130 -32.48 14.21 -6.37
CA GLY A 130 -33.03 14.10 -7.71
C GLY A 130 -34.56 14.18 -7.64
N ILE A 131 -35.19 14.87 -8.59
CA ILE A 131 -36.66 14.88 -8.78
C ILE A 131 -36.96 13.89 -9.90
N VAL A 132 -37.70 12.83 -9.58
CA VAL A 132 -38.16 11.86 -10.57
C VAL A 132 -39.56 12.34 -11.02
N LYS A 133 -39.73 12.52 -12.34
CA LYS A 133 -41.00 12.88 -12.95
C LYS A 133 -41.50 11.74 -13.83
N ASP A 134 -42.81 11.57 -13.91
CA ASP A 134 -43.43 10.66 -14.88
C ASP A 134 -43.41 11.24 -16.31
N ALA A 135 -43.92 10.49 -17.27
CA ALA A 135 -43.98 10.91 -18.68
C ALA A 135 -44.90 12.15 -18.91
N ASP A 136 -45.79 12.43 -17.98
CA ASP A 136 -46.70 13.56 -18.01
C ASP A 136 -46.17 14.77 -17.23
N GLY A 137 -44.95 14.66 -16.66
CA GLY A 137 -44.26 15.74 -15.97
C GLY A 137 -44.60 15.91 -14.48
N HIS A 138 -45.39 15.00 -13.90
CA HIS A 138 -45.71 15.04 -12.47
C HIS A 138 -44.57 14.53 -11.63
N VAL A 139 -44.31 15.17 -10.50
CA VAL A 139 -43.28 14.79 -9.55
C VAL A 139 -43.70 13.54 -8.79
N LEU A 140 -42.92 12.45 -8.93
CA LEU A 140 -43.11 11.24 -8.15
C LEU A 140 -42.48 11.44 -6.77
N GLN A 141 -43.28 11.34 -5.72
CA GLN A 141 -42.82 11.47 -4.35
C GLN A 141 -42.08 10.17 -3.95
N VAL A 142 -40.75 10.23 -3.79
CA VAL A 142 -39.97 9.12 -3.31
C VAL A 142 -40.10 9.04 -1.79
N LEU A 143 -40.70 7.95 -1.30
CA LEU A 143 -40.78 7.68 0.14
C LEU A 143 -39.41 7.39 0.68
N PRO A 144 -39.01 7.93 1.85
CA PRO A 144 -37.73 7.61 2.46
C PRO A 144 -37.72 6.16 2.91
N TRP A 145 -36.64 5.45 2.53
CA TRP A 145 -36.34 4.12 3.03
C TRP A 145 -35.83 4.24 4.47
N TYR A 146 -36.54 3.63 5.39
CA TYR A 146 -36.10 3.44 6.77
C TYR A 146 -35.32 2.14 6.89
#